data_451b328906f7a8623dc32da2a4dc2392
#
_entry.id   451b328906f7a8623dc32da2a4dc2392
#
_cell.length_a   1.000
_cell.length_b   1.000
_cell.length_c   1.000
_cell.angle_alpha   90.00
_cell.angle_beta   90.00
_cell.angle_gamma   90.00
#
_symmetry.space_group_name_H-M   'P 1'
#
loop_
_entity.id
_entity.type
_entity.pdbx_description
1 polymer ?
#
loop_
_entity_poly.entity_id
_entity_poly.type
_entity_poly.pdbx_seq_one_letter_code
_entity_poly.pdbx_strand_id
1 'polypeptide(L)'
;MYGLAGSASTWNGFKIYPQGLFTYSDDVVVAHTMEWANQDLSTPTLMMTLFDVWVLKSESLKDWKNIASWVPIDHQPTPPDVLAWCSRKNVRPIAMSKFGSRMLDIAGVNHLYVPHAIEPVFQPTESVTLANGRKMTGREFMGWEEDRFVVSMVATNKGSQPARKAWAENILAFSIFAKDHPDAVLYLYTEPNGAMSGINLVELMGACGIGDDKYRIVDQYAYRHGMPQNVMAAMYTASDVLLACSMGEGFGIPVIEAQACGCRVIVSNFTAQPELVGDGWTVEGQPWWDAAQKSWFFTPNVPDIVNALKSAYNAPRGPSKDAITHALGYGADKVFEEFWKPAMKELSAWCRS
;
A
#
# COMPACT_ATOMS: atom_id res chain seq x y z
N MET A 1 7.33 1.32 -14.16
CA MET A 1 8.60 0.60 -13.85
C MET A 1 9.71 1.30 -14.62
N TYR A 2 10.74 1.78 -13.93
CA TYR A 2 11.85 2.46 -14.59
C TYR A 2 12.95 1.44 -14.87
N GLY A 3 13.40 1.39 -16.13
CA GLY A 3 14.57 0.61 -16.52
C GLY A 3 15.85 1.15 -15.89
N LEU A 4 16.97 0.50 -16.17
CA LEU A 4 18.28 1.02 -15.82
C LEU A 4 18.46 2.41 -16.43
N ALA A 5 19.08 3.33 -15.68
CA ALA A 5 19.35 4.68 -16.17
C ALA A 5 20.03 4.63 -17.55
N GLY A 6 19.47 5.36 -18.52
CA GLY A 6 20.02 5.52 -19.86
C GLY A 6 19.72 4.41 -20.87
N SER A 7 18.92 3.38 -20.55
CA SER A 7 18.55 2.34 -21.52
C SER A 7 17.05 2.08 -21.58
N ALA A 8 16.53 1.87 -22.79
CA ALA A 8 15.21 1.29 -22.99
C ALA A 8 15.32 -0.24 -23.00
N SER A 9 14.31 -0.92 -22.49
CA SER A 9 14.22 -2.38 -22.48
C SER A 9 12.82 -2.83 -22.83
N THR A 10 12.65 -4.15 -23.06
CA THR A 10 11.34 -4.75 -23.31
C THR A 10 11.09 -5.87 -22.31
N TRP A 11 9.90 -5.91 -21.73
CA TRP A 11 9.46 -6.95 -20.84
C TRP A 11 8.05 -7.41 -21.24
N ASN A 12 7.87 -8.68 -21.51
CA ASN A 12 6.59 -9.27 -21.96
C ASN A 12 5.95 -8.50 -23.14
N GLY A 13 6.77 -8.01 -24.09
CA GLY A 13 6.29 -7.23 -25.23
C GLY A 13 6.04 -5.74 -24.95
N PHE A 14 6.16 -5.28 -23.72
CA PHE A 14 5.99 -3.89 -23.35
C PHE A 14 7.33 -3.15 -23.33
N LYS A 15 7.38 -1.96 -23.93
CA LYS A 15 8.54 -1.08 -23.81
C LYS A 15 8.65 -0.53 -22.39
N ILE A 16 9.85 -0.55 -21.83
CA ILE A 16 10.22 0.08 -20.56
C ILE A 16 11.22 1.17 -20.89
N TYR A 17 10.89 2.39 -20.57
CA TYR A 17 11.73 3.56 -20.81
C TYR A 17 12.67 3.85 -19.64
N PRO A 18 13.83 4.47 -19.90
CA PRO A 18 14.77 4.85 -18.84
C PRO A 18 14.19 5.94 -17.94
N GLN A 19 14.70 6.01 -16.72
CA GLN A 19 14.41 7.11 -15.81
C GLN A 19 14.95 8.43 -16.36
N GLY A 20 14.20 9.52 -16.17
CA GLY A 20 14.64 10.89 -16.43
C GLY A 20 15.65 11.41 -15.42
N LEU A 21 16.00 12.66 -15.54
CA LEU A 21 16.88 13.37 -14.59
C LEU A 21 16.15 13.67 -13.27
N PHE A 22 14.84 13.91 -13.34
CA PHE A 22 14.03 14.15 -12.16
C PHE A 22 13.63 12.85 -11.47
N THR A 23 13.52 12.88 -10.17
CA THR A 23 13.24 11.70 -9.33
C THR A 23 12.01 10.92 -9.79
N TYR A 24 11.00 11.60 -10.31
CA TYR A 24 9.72 11.03 -10.73
C TYR A 24 9.58 10.94 -12.25
N SER A 25 10.65 11.26 -13.00
CA SER A 25 10.72 11.17 -14.47
C SER A 25 9.66 11.98 -15.22
N ASP A 26 9.04 12.96 -14.57
CA ASP A 26 8.04 13.82 -15.18
C ASP A 26 8.65 14.77 -16.23
N ASP A 27 9.98 14.94 -16.23
CA ASP A 27 10.76 15.65 -17.25
C ASP A 27 10.79 14.94 -18.62
N VAL A 28 10.63 13.62 -18.66
CA VAL A 28 10.78 12.82 -19.90
C VAL A 28 9.51 12.05 -20.29
N VAL A 29 8.51 11.96 -19.41
CA VAL A 29 7.33 11.10 -19.65
C VAL A 29 6.57 11.47 -20.94
N VAL A 30 6.48 12.76 -21.26
CA VAL A 30 5.82 13.22 -22.51
C VAL A 30 6.62 12.79 -23.74
N ALA A 31 7.95 12.96 -23.72
CA ALA A 31 8.81 12.52 -24.83
C ALA A 31 8.74 11.00 -25.04
N HIS A 32 8.74 10.22 -23.95
CA HIS A 32 8.58 8.76 -24.02
C HIS A 32 7.20 8.36 -24.56
N THR A 33 6.14 9.08 -24.17
CA THR A 33 4.80 8.83 -24.70
C THR A 33 4.71 9.14 -26.20
N MET A 34 5.34 10.22 -26.66
CA MET A 34 5.42 10.55 -28.09
C MET A 34 6.22 9.50 -28.87
N GLU A 35 7.32 9.02 -28.35
CA GLU A 35 8.11 7.95 -28.97
C GLU A 35 7.30 6.65 -29.02
N TRP A 36 6.58 6.31 -27.95
CA TRP A 36 5.70 5.14 -27.91
C TRP A 36 4.60 5.22 -28.98
N ALA A 37 4.02 6.40 -29.18
CA ALA A 37 3.01 6.66 -30.21
C ALA A 37 3.59 6.79 -31.63
N ASN A 38 4.88 6.52 -31.84
CA ASN A 38 5.61 6.72 -33.11
C ASN A 38 5.45 8.14 -33.67
N GLN A 39 5.35 9.14 -32.79
CA GLN A 39 5.10 10.54 -33.12
C GLN A 39 3.79 10.81 -33.90
N ASP A 40 2.92 9.82 -33.97
CA ASP A 40 1.58 9.96 -34.56
C ASP A 40 0.58 10.46 -33.52
N LEU A 41 0.38 11.76 -33.49
CA LEU A 41 -0.61 12.41 -32.62
C LEU A 41 -2.01 12.49 -33.24
N SER A 42 -2.21 11.96 -34.45
CA SER A 42 -3.53 11.86 -35.08
C SER A 42 -4.41 10.81 -34.38
N THR A 43 -3.78 9.78 -33.80
CA THR A 43 -4.46 8.79 -32.97
C THR A 43 -4.51 9.28 -31.52
N PRO A 44 -5.71 9.36 -30.89
CA PRO A 44 -5.83 9.77 -29.50
C PRO A 44 -5.01 8.85 -28.57
N THR A 45 -4.08 9.44 -27.85
CA THR A 45 -3.18 8.74 -26.92
C THR A 45 -3.55 9.08 -25.49
N LEU A 46 -3.73 8.06 -24.65
CA LEU A 46 -3.99 8.17 -23.22
C LEU A 46 -2.70 7.93 -22.44
N MET A 47 -2.31 8.90 -21.62
CA MET A 47 -1.29 8.72 -20.59
C MET A 47 -1.97 8.28 -19.30
N MET A 48 -1.55 7.17 -18.73
CA MET A 48 -2.00 6.76 -17.38
C MET A 48 -0.90 6.99 -16.36
N THR A 49 -1.25 7.59 -15.23
CA THR A 49 -0.34 7.74 -14.10
C THR A 49 -0.88 6.98 -12.88
N LEU A 50 -0.01 6.22 -12.21
CA LEU A 50 -0.25 5.65 -10.88
C LEU A 50 0.79 6.27 -9.96
N PHE A 51 0.43 7.41 -9.35
CA PHE A 51 1.40 8.23 -8.64
C PHE A 51 0.74 9.22 -7.67
N ASP A 52 1.53 9.71 -6.70
CA ASP A 52 1.23 10.91 -5.94
C ASP A 52 1.32 12.13 -6.87
N VAL A 53 0.21 12.57 -7.42
CA VAL A 53 0.16 13.55 -8.52
C VAL A 53 0.75 14.92 -8.18
N TRP A 54 0.86 15.26 -6.90
CA TRP A 54 1.48 16.51 -6.44
C TRP A 54 2.99 16.60 -6.71
N VAL A 55 3.66 15.47 -7.02
CA VAL A 55 5.07 15.43 -7.41
C VAL A 55 5.30 15.71 -8.90
N LEU A 56 4.25 15.63 -9.73
CA LEU A 56 4.33 15.85 -11.17
C LEU A 56 4.33 17.35 -11.47
N LYS A 57 5.52 17.93 -11.63
CA LYS A 57 5.73 19.40 -11.74
C LYS A 57 6.09 19.88 -13.15
N SER A 58 6.39 18.96 -14.09
CA SER A 58 6.83 19.32 -15.44
C SER A 58 5.77 20.13 -16.20
N GLU A 59 6.22 21.22 -16.86
CA GLU A 59 5.38 22.06 -17.71
C GLU A 59 4.82 21.25 -18.91
N SER A 60 5.58 20.30 -19.44
CA SER A 60 5.17 19.46 -20.58
C SER A 60 3.87 18.68 -20.32
N LEU A 61 3.58 18.36 -19.05
CA LEU A 61 2.34 17.68 -18.66
C LEU A 61 1.12 18.62 -18.66
N LYS A 62 1.32 19.94 -18.69
CA LYS A 62 0.19 20.88 -18.74
C LYS A 62 -0.51 20.85 -20.10
N ASP A 63 0.25 20.64 -21.16
CA ASP A 63 -0.24 20.68 -22.54
C ASP A 63 -0.63 19.33 -23.08
N TRP A 64 -0.29 18.23 -22.37
CA TRP A 64 -0.70 16.90 -22.79
C TRP A 64 -2.21 16.71 -22.62
N LYS A 65 -2.88 16.22 -23.69
CA LYS A 65 -4.35 16.32 -23.79
C LYS A 65 -5.11 15.32 -22.89
N ASN A 66 -4.63 14.09 -22.77
CA ASN A 66 -5.42 13.00 -22.16
C ASN A 66 -4.59 12.30 -21.08
N ILE A 67 -4.78 12.67 -19.83
CA ILE A 67 -4.12 12.08 -18.66
C ILE A 67 -5.17 11.42 -17.77
N ALA A 68 -5.13 10.10 -17.62
CA ALA A 68 -5.89 9.39 -16.61
C ALA A 68 -4.99 9.17 -15.39
N SER A 69 -5.31 9.80 -14.27
CA SER A 69 -4.51 9.68 -13.05
C SER A 69 -5.22 8.76 -12.05
N TRP A 70 -4.67 7.55 -11.83
CA TRP A 70 -5.10 6.67 -10.75
C TRP A 70 -4.42 7.13 -9.48
N VAL A 71 -5.18 7.95 -8.70
CA VAL A 71 -4.64 8.85 -7.68
C VAL A 71 -4.93 8.36 -6.27
N PRO A 72 -3.91 8.23 -5.41
CA PRO A 72 -4.11 8.02 -3.98
C PRO A 72 -4.60 9.33 -3.32
N ILE A 73 -5.63 9.21 -2.47
CA ILE A 73 -6.07 10.29 -1.58
C ILE A 73 -6.02 9.73 -0.17
N ASP A 74 -5.05 10.17 0.60
CA ASP A 74 -4.71 9.66 1.93
C ASP A 74 -4.85 10.70 3.05
N HIS A 75 -5.44 11.86 2.74
CA HIS A 75 -5.72 12.98 3.64
C HIS A 75 -7.19 13.39 3.57
N GLN A 76 -7.63 14.14 4.59
CA GLN A 76 -8.95 14.76 4.63
C GLN A 76 -8.83 16.23 5.08
N PRO A 77 -9.32 17.21 4.24
CA PRO A 77 -9.84 17.07 2.87
C PRO A 77 -8.75 16.68 1.86
N THR A 78 -9.11 16.51 0.60
CA THR A 78 -8.13 16.32 -0.48
C THR A 78 -7.09 17.44 -0.45
N PRO A 79 -5.77 17.14 -0.45
CA PRO A 79 -4.72 18.16 -0.47
C PRO A 79 -4.88 19.13 -1.65
N PRO A 80 -4.63 20.45 -1.46
CA PRO A 80 -4.84 21.44 -2.51
C PRO A 80 -4.11 21.17 -3.83
N ASP A 81 -2.86 20.66 -3.77
CA ASP A 81 -2.08 20.34 -4.97
C ASP A 81 -2.64 19.11 -5.71
N VAL A 82 -3.17 18.12 -4.97
CA VAL A 82 -3.86 16.96 -5.55
C VAL A 82 -5.16 17.41 -6.21
N LEU A 83 -5.94 18.26 -5.52
CA LEU A 83 -7.18 18.80 -6.05
C LEU A 83 -6.93 19.65 -7.30
N ALA A 84 -5.92 20.51 -7.30
CA ALA A 84 -5.54 21.33 -8.45
C ALA A 84 -5.18 20.47 -9.67
N TRP A 85 -4.46 19.36 -9.46
CA TRP A 85 -4.17 18.41 -10.53
C TRP A 85 -5.43 17.74 -11.06
N CYS A 86 -6.26 17.19 -10.18
CA CYS A 86 -7.46 16.44 -10.52
C CYS A 86 -8.54 17.31 -11.20
N SER A 87 -8.50 18.63 -10.97
CA SER A 87 -9.45 19.59 -11.56
C SER A 87 -9.05 20.10 -12.96
N ARG A 88 -7.91 19.66 -13.51
CA ARG A 88 -7.47 20.07 -14.86
C ARG A 88 -8.41 19.48 -15.92
N LYS A 89 -8.70 20.25 -16.97
CA LYS A 89 -9.55 19.82 -18.09
C LYS A 89 -9.00 18.62 -18.86
N ASN A 90 -7.66 18.50 -18.91
CA ASN A 90 -6.94 17.42 -19.59
C ASN A 90 -6.65 16.21 -18.68
N VAL A 91 -7.17 16.19 -17.45
CA VAL A 91 -7.01 15.11 -16.49
C VAL A 91 -8.35 14.46 -16.18
N ARG A 92 -8.40 13.14 -16.23
CA ARG A 92 -9.51 12.35 -15.73
C ARG A 92 -8.98 11.54 -14.52
N PRO A 93 -9.28 11.96 -13.28
CA PRO A 93 -8.87 11.22 -12.10
C PRO A 93 -9.61 9.88 -12.00
N ILE A 94 -8.92 8.89 -11.45
CA ILE A 94 -9.48 7.60 -11.06
C ILE A 94 -9.19 7.43 -9.57
N ALA A 95 -10.22 7.45 -8.74
CA ALA A 95 -10.07 7.18 -7.32
C ALA A 95 -9.79 5.68 -7.09
N MET A 96 -8.82 5.35 -6.23
CA MET A 96 -8.49 3.96 -5.91
C MET A 96 -9.19 3.43 -4.66
N SER A 97 -9.93 4.28 -3.95
CA SER A 97 -10.70 3.94 -2.75
C SER A 97 -12.05 4.65 -2.77
N LYS A 98 -13.03 4.11 -2.07
CA LYS A 98 -14.34 4.76 -1.88
C LYS A 98 -14.16 6.07 -1.10
N PHE A 99 -13.22 6.10 -0.16
CA PHE A 99 -12.86 7.34 0.53
C PHE A 99 -12.36 8.39 -0.46
N GLY A 100 -11.40 8.05 -1.32
CA GLY A 100 -10.87 8.96 -2.33
C GLY A 100 -11.95 9.44 -3.29
N SER A 101 -12.87 8.55 -3.69
CA SER A 101 -14.04 8.91 -4.52
C SER A 101 -14.90 9.94 -3.80
N ARG A 102 -15.29 9.71 -2.53
CA ARG A 102 -16.07 10.71 -1.74
C ARG A 102 -15.36 12.06 -1.62
N MET A 103 -14.02 12.06 -1.47
CA MET A 103 -13.27 13.32 -1.38
C MET A 103 -13.30 14.10 -2.69
N LEU A 104 -13.24 13.43 -3.83
CA LEU A 104 -13.39 14.06 -5.16
C LEU A 104 -14.83 14.51 -5.41
N ASP A 105 -15.85 13.75 -4.98
CA ASP A 105 -17.26 14.16 -5.04
C ASP A 105 -17.52 15.46 -4.27
N ILE A 106 -17.04 15.53 -3.02
CA ILE A 106 -17.15 16.74 -2.18
C ILE A 106 -16.50 17.94 -2.85
N ALA A 107 -15.41 17.73 -3.57
CA ALA A 107 -14.70 18.78 -4.30
C ALA A 107 -15.33 19.10 -5.68
N GLY A 108 -16.39 18.40 -6.09
CA GLY A 108 -17.06 18.59 -7.38
C GLY A 108 -16.22 18.14 -8.58
N VAL A 109 -15.26 17.23 -8.38
CA VAL A 109 -14.38 16.73 -9.44
C VAL A 109 -14.98 15.49 -10.08
N ASN A 110 -15.23 15.54 -11.39
CA ASN A 110 -15.69 14.37 -12.15
C ASN A 110 -14.55 13.35 -12.26
N HIS A 111 -14.77 12.13 -11.76
CA HIS A 111 -13.77 11.08 -11.66
C HIS A 111 -14.35 9.69 -11.92
N LEU A 112 -13.48 8.73 -12.10
CA LEU A 112 -13.81 7.30 -12.12
C LEU A 112 -13.41 6.67 -10.77
N TYR A 113 -13.95 5.48 -10.51
CA TYR A 113 -13.56 4.66 -9.37
C TYR A 113 -13.08 3.29 -9.84
N VAL A 114 -11.85 2.94 -9.49
CA VAL A 114 -11.29 1.59 -9.71
C VAL A 114 -10.43 1.25 -8.51
N PRO A 115 -10.80 0.25 -7.69
CA PRO A 115 -9.98 -0.16 -6.55
C PRO A 115 -8.71 -0.88 -7.02
N HIS A 116 -7.70 -0.98 -6.14
CA HIS A 116 -6.61 -1.92 -6.36
C HIS A 116 -7.12 -3.36 -6.33
N ALA A 117 -6.42 -4.22 -7.05
CA ALA A 117 -6.68 -5.65 -7.09
C ALA A 117 -5.54 -6.43 -6.42
N ILE A 118 -5.83 -7.66 -6.04
CA ILE A 118 -4.85 -8.62 -5.55
C ILE A 118 -4.74 -9.81 -6.49
N GLU A 119 -3.52 -10.33 -6.60
CA GLU A 119 -3.21 -11.50 -7.42
C GLU A 119 -3.78 -12.78 -6.81
N PRO A 120 -4.17 -13.79 -7.61
CA PRO A 120 -4.73 -15.05 -7.13
C PRO A 120 -3.80 -15.86 -6.23
N VAL A 121 -2.51 -15.54 -6.20
CA VAL A 121 -1.51 -16.18 -5.33
C VAL A 121 -1.76 -15.87 -3.85
N PHE A 122 -2.39 -14.74 -3.53
CA PHE A 122 -2.78 -14.39 -2.16
C PHE A 122 -4.01 -15.19 -1.75
N GLN A 123 -3.76 -16.32 -1.11
CA GLN A 123 -4.73 -17.26 -0.53
C GLN A 123 -4.08 -18.01 0.63
N PRO A 124 -4.83 -18.70 1.50
CA PRO A 124 -4.25 -19.48 2.57
C PRO A 124 -3.19 -20.45 2.06
N THR A 125 -1.95 -20.28 2.51
CA THR A 125 -0.78 -21.00 2.02
C THR A 125 0.02 -21.52 3.21
N GLU A 126 -0.07 -22.81 3.50
CA GLU A 126 0.59 -23.43 4.67
C GLU A 126 2.11 -23.48 4.50
N SER A 127 2.60 -23.69 3.28
CA SER A 127 4.04 -23.83 3.02
C SER A 127 4.39 -23.47 1.57
N VAL A 128 5.63 -23.09 1.38
CA VAL A 128 6.20 -22.76 0.06
C VAL A 128 7.46 -23.59 -0.20
N THR A 129 7.74 -23.84 -1.48
CA THR A 129 9.02 -24.41 -1.90
C THR A 129 9.91 -23.27 -2.39
N LEU A 130 11.03 -23.05 -1.72
CA LEU A 130 12.03 -22.06 -2.09
C LEU A 130 12.81 -22.47 -3.35
N ALA A 131 13.52 -21.53 -3.97
CA ALA A 131 14.32 -21.79 -5.19
C ALA A 131 15.36 -22.91 -5.04
N ASN A 132 15.84 -23.17 -3.82
CA ASN A 132 16.77 -24.26 -3.50
C ASN A 132 16.08 -25.61 -3.26
N GLY A 133 14.75 -25.70 -3.50
CA GLY A 133 13.95 -26.94 -3.28
C GLY A 133 13.51 -27.18 -1.84
N ARG A 134 13.93 -26.36 -0.87
CA ARG A 134 13.50 -26.50 0.54
C ARG A 134 12.04 -26.10 0.68
N LYS A 135 11.25 -26.95 1.31
CA LYS A 135 9.87 -26.62 1.72
C LYS A 135 9.91 -25.96 3.10
N MET A 136 9.19 -24.85 3.27
CA MET A 136 9.10 -24.11 4.52
C MET A 136 7.67 -23.65 4.78
N THR A 137 7.25 -23.65 6.06
CA THR A 137 6.03 -22.95 6.49
C THR A 137 6.30 -21.44 6.59
N GLY A 138 5.24 -20.64 6.68
CA GLY A 138 5.39 -19.20 6.92
C GLY A 138 6.04 -18.91 8.28
N ARG A 139 5.75 -19.73 9.32
CA ARG A 139 6.39 -19.63 10.65
C ARG A 139 7.89 -19.87 10.60
N GLU A 140 8.30 -20.96 9.95
CA GLU A 140 9.73 -21.26 9.75
C GLU A 140 10.43 -20.14 8.96
N PHE A 141 9.76 -19.57 7.94
CA PHE A 141 10.29 -18.46 7.18
C PHE A 141 10.50 -17.21 8.06
N MET A 142 9.56 -16.89 8.92
CA MET A 142 9.64 -15.76 9.86
C MET A 142 10.59 -16.03 11.05
N GLY A 143 11.04 -17.27 11.24
CA GLY A 143 11.89 -17.67 12.37
C GLY A 143 11.17 -17.72 13.70
N TRP A 144 9.86 -18.14 13.71
CA TRP A 144 9.03 -18.27 14.90
C TRP A 144 8.48 -19.68 15.06
N GLU A 145 8.31 -20.09 16.32
CA GLU A 145 7.67 -21.33 16.70
C GLU A 145 6.15 -21.26 16.46
N GLU A 146 5.50 -22.44 16.30
CA GLU A 146 4.08 -22.55 15.95
C GLU A 146 3.13 -22.03 17.05
N ASP A 147 3.55 -22.08 18.32
CA ASP A 147 2.76 -21.66 19.48
C ASP A 147 2.78 -20.14 19.74
N ARG A 148 3.68 -19.40 19.08
CA ARG A 148 3.77 -17.93 19.22
C ARG A 148 2.53 -17.22 18.69
N PHE A 149 2.19 -16.08 19.29
CA PHE A 149 1.24 -15.13 18.72
C PHE A 149 2.01 -14.12 17.86
N VAL A 150 1.91 -14.25 16.54
CA VAL A 150 2.66 -13.43 15.61
C VAL A 150 1.85 -12.22 15.15
N VAL A 151 2.32 -11.05 15.54
CA VAL A 151 1.90 -9.76 15.00
C VAL A 151 2.84 -9.39 13.86
N SER A 152 2.33 -9.22 12.65
CA SER A 152 3.14 -8.79 11.52
C SER A 152 2.85 -7.35 11.13
N MET A 153 3.89 -6.63 10.67
CA MET A 153 3.78 -5.31 10.05
C MET A 153 4.45 -5.34 8.68
N VAL A 154 3.72 -4.95 7.64
CA VAL A 154 4.19 -4.90 6.26
C VAL A 154 4.02 -3.49 5.73
N ALA A 155 5.10 -2.72 5.73
CA ALA A 155 5.05 -1.32 5.32
C ALA A 155 6.45 -0.79 4.96
N THR A 156 6.52 0.21 4.11
CA THR A 156 7.77 0.92 3.83
C THR A 156 8.11 1.83 5.01
N ASN A 157 9.33 1.72 5.52
CA ASN A 157 9.88 2.65 6.51
C ASN A 157 10.49 3.86 5.78
N LYS A 158 9.67 4.85 5.50
CA LYS A 158 10.03 6.04 4.72
C LYS A 158 9.47 7.30 5.39
N GLY A 159 10.31 8.33 5.48
CA GLY A 159 9.96 9.59 6.13
C GLY A 159 9.91 9.47 7.66
N SER A 160 10.18 10.56 8.33
CA SER A 160 10.15 10.65 9.79
C SER A 160 9.28 11.82 10.29
N GLN A 161 8.83 12.71 9.38
CA GLN A 161 8.02 13.88 9.72
C GLN A 161 6.94 14.14 8.66
N PRO A 162 5.80 13.42 8.75
CA PRO A 162 5.49 12.33 9.67
C PRO A 162 6.05 10.98 9.19
N ALA A 163 6.22 10.07 10.14
CA ALA A 163 6.36 8.66 9.83
C ALA A 163 4.98 8.08 9.52
N ARG A 164 4.48 8.28 8.31
CA ARG A 164 3.09 8.02 7.89
C ARG A 164 2.56 6.61 8.25
N LYS A 165 3.44 5.64 8.39
CA LYS A 165 3.08 4.28 8.81
C LYS A 165 2.96 4.12 10.33
N ALA A 166 3.00 5.22 11.10
CA ALA A 166 2.82 5.26 12.55
C ALA A 166 3.66 4.20 13.28
N TRP A 167 4.93 4.05 12.87
CA TRP A 167 5.83 3.05 13.44
C TRP A 167 5.96 3.16 14.95
N ALA A 168 6.07 4.40 15.47
CA ALA A 168 6.23 4.64 16.90
C ALA A 168 5.01 4.19 17.69
N GLU A 169 3.80 4.54 17.23
CA GLU A 169 2.54 4.20 17.85
C GLU A 169 2.30 2.69 17.86
N ASN A 170 2.51 2.04 16.71
CA ASN A 170 2.33 0.60 16.55
C ASN A 170 3.33 -0.20 17.43
N ILE A 171 4.61 0.17 17.40
CA ILE A 171 5.66 -0.53 18.16
C ILE A 171 5.47 -0.29 19.68
N LEU A 172 5.12 0.93 20.10
CA LEU A 172 4.81 1.21 21.50
C LEU A 172 3.59 0.42 21.97
N ALA A 173 2.52 0.35 21.16
CA ALA A 173 1.34 -0.44 21.50
C ALA A 173 1.67 -1.93 21.61
N PHE A 174 2.46 -2.48 20.67
CA PHE A 174 2.93 -3.86 20.77
C PHE A 174 3.74 -4.09 22.05
N SER A 175 4.65 -3.17 22.43
CA SER A 175 5.46 -3.31 23.64
C SER A 175 4.60 -3.35 24.91
N ILE A 176 3.54 -2.54 24.98
CA ILE A 176 2.60 -2.54 26.09
C ILE A 176 1.82 -3.87 26.15
N PHE A 177 1.30 -4.31 25.01
CA PHE A 177 0.57 -5.56 24.87
C PHE A 177 1.40 -6.79 25.26
N ALA A 178 2.65 -6.86 24.78
CA ALA A 178 3.53 -8.01 24.97
C ALA A 178 3.96 -8.22 26.45
N LYS A 179 3.81 -7.21 27.32
CA LYS A 179 4.09 -7.36 28.77
C LYS A 179 3.19 -8.40 29.42
N ASP A 180 1.92 -8.43 29.02
CA ASP A 180 0.93 -9.37 29.54
C ASP A 180 0.81 -10.65 28.68
N HIS A 181 1.48 -10.68 27.52
CA HIS A 181 1.41 -11.79 26.55
C HIS A 181 2.84 -12.20 26.13
N PRO A 182 3.52 -13.01 26.97
CA PRO A 182 4.94 -13.34 26.75
C PRO A 182 5.20 -14.22 25.52
N ASP A 183 4.18 -14.87 24.97
CA ASP A 183 4.21 -15.63 23.72
C ASP A 183 4.06 -14.72 22.48
N ALA A 184 3.67 -13.45 22.66
CA ALA A 184 3.55 -12.51 21.54
C ALA A 184 4.92 -12.09 21.00
N VAL A 185 5.01 -12.08 19.66
CA VAL A 185 6.21 -11.72 18.89
C VAL A 185 5.85 -10.84 17.70
N LEU A 186 6.80 -10.04 17.26
CA LEU A 186 6.63 -9.08 16.17
C LEU A 186 7.46 -9.50 14.95
N TYR A 187 6.85 -9.50 13.76
CA TYR A 187 7.56 -9.69 12.51
C TYR A 187 7.43 -8.43 11.64
N LEU A 188 8.56 -7.86 11.22
CA LEU A 188 8.62 -6.63 10.44
C LEU A 188 9.10 -6.92 9.01
N TYR A 189 8.24 -6.73 8.04
CA TYR A 189 8.61 -6.75 6.62
C TYR A 189 8.88 -5.33 6.15
N THR A 190 10.10 -4.86 6.40
CA THR A 190 10.55 -3.49 6.12
C THR A 190 12.07 -3.33 6.21
N GLU A 191 12.58 -2.17 5.87
CA GLU A 191 13.95 -1.74 6.15
C GLU A 191 14.10 -1.23 7.59
N PRO A 192 15.07 -1.74 8.39
CA PRO A 192 15.22 -1.35 9.79
C PRO A 192 15.71 0.09 9.98
N ASN A 193 16.56 0.60 9.08
CA ASN A 193 17.16 1.93 9.21
C ASN A 193 16.41 3.02 8.42
N GLY A 194 15.36 2.63 7.74
CA GLY A 194 14.53 3.51 6.92
C GLY A 194 15.23 4.07 5.69
N ALA A 195 14.65 3.86 4.51
CA ALA A 195 15.02 4.58 3.30
C ALA A 195 14.49 6.02 3.37
N MET A 196 15.17 6.96 2.70
CA MET A 196 14.68 8.34 2.54
C MET A 196 14.25 9.00 3.86
N SER A 197 15.13 9.02 4.85
CA SER A 197 14.88 9.63 6.17
C SER A 197 13.82 8.90 7.02
N GLY A 198 13.69 7.59 6.88
CA GLY A 198 12.89 6.76 7.77
C GLY A 198 13.42 6.69 9.19
N ILE A 199 12.70 5.99 10.06
CA ILE A 199 13.06 5.82 11.48
C ILE A 199 14.04 4.65 11.63
N ASN A 200 14.99 4.73 12.57
CA ASN A 200 15.74 3.56 13.03
C ASN A 200 14.83 2.70 13.94
N LEU A 201 14.31 1.61 13.38
CA LEU A 201 13.35 0.75 14.08
C LEU A 201 14.02 -0.06 15.20
N VAL A 202 15.30 -0.40 15.08
CA VAL A 202 16.02 -1.12 16.15
C VAL A 202 16.17 -0.23 17.39
N GLU A 203 16.55 1.04 17.20
CA GLU A 203 16.58 2.01 18.30
C GLU A 203 15.20 2.23 18.93
N LEU A 204 14.17 2.33 18.10
CA LEU A 204 12.79 2.50 18.56
C LEU A 204 12.34 1.29 19.39
N MET A 205 12.59 0.06 18.95
CA MET A 205 12.26 -1.15 19.71
C MET A 205 13.01 -1.19 21.04
N GLY A 206 14.31 -0.86 21.05
CA GLY A 206 15.10 -0.75 22.27
C GLY A 206 14.53 0.30 23.23
N ALA A 207 14.14 1.47 22.73
CA ALA A 207 13.50 2.54 23.54
C ALA A 207 12.14 2.11 24.11
N CYS A 208 11.40 1.25 23.41
CA CYS A 208 10.14 0.66 23.89
C CYS A 208 10.36 -0.57 24.80
N GLY A 209 11.60 -1.00 25.05
CA GLY A 209 11.91 -2.15 25.89
C GLY A 209 11.59 -3.51 25.25
N ILE A 210 11.57 -3.59 23.91
CA ILE A 210 11.38 -4.84 23.17
C ILE A 210 12.74 -5.48 22.95
N GLY A 211 12.98 -6.63 23.55
CA GLY A 211 14.22 -7.41 23.40
C GLY A 211 14.33 -8.11 22.05
N ASP A 212 15.54 -8.47 21.66
CA ASP A 212 15.83 -9.14 20.37
C ASP A 212 15.15 -10.52 20.24
N ASP A 213 14.72 -11.11 21.34
CA ASP A 213 13.94 -12.35 21.38
C ASP A 213 12.47 -12.16 20.98
N LYS A 214 11.99 -10.91 20.93
CA LYS A 214 10.59 -10.56 20.69
C LYS A 214 10.28 -10.06 19.29
N TYR A 215 11.28 -9.83 18.46
CA TYR A 215 11.04 -9.39 17.09
C TYR A 215 11.97 -10.05 16.07
N ARG A 216 11.51 -10.08 14.83
CA ARG A 216 12.35 -10.40 13.66
C ARG A 216 12.07 -9.38 12.57
N ILE A 217 13.12 -9.04 11.83
CA ILE A 217 13.02 -8.20 10.62
C ILE A 217 13.34 -9.09 9.44
N VAL A 218 12.62 -8.95 8.35
CA VAL A 218 12.87 -9.68 7.10
C VAL A 218 14.35 -9.57 6.70
N ASP A 219 14.91 -10.64 6.15
CA ASP A 219 16.26 -10.60 5.58
C ASP A 219 16.38 -9.48 4.55
N GLN A 220 17.37 -8.59 4.73
CA GLN A 220 17.47 -7.36 3.95
C GLN A 220 17.89 -7.60 2.50
N TYR A 221 18.58 -8.70 2.24
CA TYR A 221 18.91 -9.10 0.87
C TYR A 221 17.64 -9.56 0.15
N ALA A 222 16.85 -10.44 0.76
CA ALA A 222 15.59 -10.90 0.22
C ALA A 222 14.58 -9.74 0.04
N TYR A 223 14.48 -8.82 1.02
CA TYR A 223 13.64 -7.63 0.93
C TYR A 223 13.97 -6.76 -0.29
N ARG A 224 15.27 -6.48 -0.53
CA ARG A 224 15.73 -5.61 -1.63
C ARG A 224 15.63 -6.25 -3.01
N HIS A 225 15.77 -7.57 -3.08
CA HIS A 225 15.62 -8.32 -4.33
C HIS A 225 14.15 -8.60 -4.71
N GLY A 226 13.22 -8.32 -3.80
CA GLY A 226 11.80 -8.63 -3.95
C GLY A 226 11.47 -10.04 -3.47
N MET A 227 10.59 -10.12 -2.48
CA MET A 227 10.07 -11.39 -1.98
C MET A 227 9.08 -11.97 -3.00
N PRO A 228 9.17 -13.26 -3.35
CA PRO A 228 8.15 -13.90 -4.16
C PRO A 228 6.77 -13.83 -3.48
N GLN A 229 5.73 -13.55 -4.26
CA GLN A 229 4.38 -13.34 -3.73
C GLN A 229 3.83 -14.57 -2.96
N ASN A 230 4.18 -15.78 -3.37
CA ASN A 230 3.79 -17.00 -2.65
C ASN A 230 4.44 -17.10 -1.26
N VAL A 231 5.65 -16.57 -1.08
CA VAL A 231 6.30 -16.46 0.24
C VAL A 231 5.59 -15.42 1.10
N MET A 232 5.20 -14.29 0.51
CA MET A 232 4.37 -13.28 1.18
C MET A 232 3.02 -13.87 1.61
N ALA A 233 2.37 -14.66 0.76
CA ALA A 233 1.11 -15.33 1.08
C ALA A 233 1.28 -16.29 2.26
N ALA A 234 2.36 -17.09 2.31
CA ALA A 234 2.63 -17.98 3.45
C ALA A 234 2.93 -17.18 4.73
N MET A 235 3.64 -16.08 4.65
CA MET A 235 3.90 -15.17 5.77
C MET A 235 2.60 -14.60 6.33
N TYR A 236 1.71 -14.08 5.48
CA TYR A 236 0.40 -13.59 5.93
C TYR A 236 -0.45 -14.70 6.54
N THR A 237 -0.48 -15.88 5.92
CA THR A 237 -1.24 -17.05 6.44
C THR A 237 -0.76 -17.47 7.83
N ALA A 238 0.54 -17.37 8.08
CA ALA A 238 1.17 -17.75 9.35
C ALA A 238 1.11 -16.63 10.41
N SER A 239 0.66 -15.43 10.07
CA SER A 239 0.48 -14.32 11.01
C SER A 239 -0.88 -14.43 11.69
N ASP A 240 -0.96 -14.19 13.00
CA ASP A 240 -2.24 -14.15 13.74
C ASP A 240 -2.98 -12.84 13.45
N VAL A 241 -2.24 -11.75 13.26
CA VAL A 241 -2.79 -10.44 12.92
C VAL A 241 -1.78 -9.57 12.16
N LEU A 242 -2.26 -8.85 11.15
CA LEU A 242 -1.52 -7.75 10.53
C LEU A 242 -1.82 -6.44 11.25
N LEU A 243 -0.82 -5.83 11.86
CA LEU A 243 -0.92 -4.50 12.46
C LEU A 243 -0.51 -3.46 11.40
N ALA A 244 -1.49 -2.72 10.89
CA ALA A 244 -1.34 -1.80 9.78
C ALA A 244 -1.97 -0.42 10.04
N CYS A 245 -1.91 0.06 11.29
CA CYS A 245 -2.39 1.40 11.64
C CYS A 245 -1.49 2.46 11.03
N SER A 246 -1.91 3.07 9.93
CA SER A 246 -1.22 4.18 9.28
C SER A 246 -1.93 5.51 9.56
N MET A 247 -1.21 6.61 9.44
CA MET A 247 -1.77 7.97 9.59
C MET A 247 -2.74 8.33 8.46
N GLY A 248 -2.66 7.67 7.32
CA GLY A 248 -3.53 7.78 6.15
C GLY A 248 -3.06 6.87 5.03
N GLU A 249 -3.99 6.32 4.26
CA GLU A 249 -3.73 5.46 3.10
C GLU A 249 -4.63 5.85 1.94
N GLY A 250 -4.04 5.90 0.73
CA GLY A 250 -4.83 6.02 -0.49
C GLY A 250 -5.62 4.76 -0.81
N PHE A 251 -5.07 3.60 -0.44
CA PHE A 251 -5.73 2.29 -0.48
C PHE A 251 -5.27 1.42 0.70
N GLY A 252 -4.15 0.69 0.60
CA GLY A 252 -3.64 -0.20 1.64
C GLY A 252 -3.59 -1.66 1.16
N ILE A 253 -2.88 -1.92 0.06
CA ILE A 253 -2.77 -3.26 -0.56
C ILE A 253 -2.44 -4.37 0.46
N PRO A 254 -1.47 -4.20 1.40
CA PRO A 254 -1.15 -5.24 2.38
C PRO A 254 -2.33 -5.69 3.25
N VAL A 255 -3.31 -4.79 3.49
CA VAL A 255 -4.51 -5.10 4.28
C VAL A 255 -5.40 -6.12 3.57
N ILE A 256 -5.53 -6.01 2.25
CA ILE A 256 -6.34 -6.94 1.46
C ILE A 256 -5.57 -8.23 1.17
N GLU A 257 -4.25 -8.15 0.89
CA GLU A 257 -3.40 -9.34 0.71
C GLU A 257 -3.42 -10.23 1.95
N ALA A 258 -3.26 -9.65 3.14
CA ALA A 258 -3.32 -10.37 4.41
C ALA A 258 -4.66 -11.08 4.60
N GLN A 259 -5.76 -10.37 4.37
CA GLN A 259 -7.10 -10.94 4.52
C GLN A 259 -7.40 -12.03 3.48
N ALA A 260 -6.90 -11.91 2.25
CA ALA A 260 -7.00 -12.98 1.26
C ALA A 260 -6.30 -14.26 1.72
N CYS A 261 -5.24 -14.14 2.53
CA CYS A 261 -4.54 -15.26 3.16
C CYS A 261 -5.18 -15.70 4.50
N GLY A 262 -6.29 -15.09 4.89
CA GLY A 262 -7.02 -15.40 6.12
C GLY A 262 -6.51 -14.68 7.38
N CYS A 263 -5.53 -13.80 7.27
CA CYS A 263 -4.99 -13.00 8.37
C CYS A 263 -5.96 -11.86 8.73
N ARG A 264 -6.32 -11.73 10.02
CA ARG A 264 -7.06 -10.59 10.53
C ARG A 264 -6.21 -9.33 10.54
N VAL A 265 -6.86 -8.17 10.57
CA VAL A 265 -6.16 -6.89 10.44
C VAL A 265 -6.53 -5.91 11.53
N ILE A 266 -5.58 -5.06 11.93
CA ILE A 266 -5.82 -3.88 12.78
C ILE A 266 -5.38 -2.67 11.98
N VAL A 267 -6.29 -1.73 11.74
CA VAL A 267 -6.06 -0.53 10.91
C VAL A 267 -6.59 0.73 11.58
N SER A 268 -6.13 1.89 11.16
CA SER A 268 -6.71 3.17 11.61
C SER A 268 -8.13 3.38 11.05
N ASN A 269 -9.03 3.96 11.85
CA ASN A 269 -10.35 4.39 11.37
C ASN A 269 -10.26 5.71 10.59
N PHE A 270 -9.42 5.71 9.54
CA PHE A 270 -9.17 6.91 8.75
C PHE A 270 -8.87 6.57 7.29
N THR A 271 -9.31 7.45 6.38
CA THR A 271 -9.14 7.37 4.92
C THR A 271 -9.64 6.04 4.33
N ALA A 272 -8.86 5.37 3.50
CA ALA A 272 -9.27 4.12 2.84
C ALA A 272 -9.25 2.89 3.74
N GLN A 273 -8.61 2.95 4.90
CA GLN A 273 -8.33 1.76 5.71
C GLN A 273 -9.60 1.05 6.23
N PRO A 274 -10.63 1.76 6.78
CA PRO A 274 -11.82 1.09 7.32
C PRO A 274 -12.63 0.32 6.28
N GLU A 275 -12.63 0.78 5.02
CA GLU A 275 -13.40 0.13 3.96
C GLU A 275 -12.80 -1.22 3.52
N LEU A 276 -11.55 -1.47 3.90
CA LEU A 276 -10.83 -2.69 3.57
C LEU A 276 -10.95 -3.79 4.63
N VAL A 277 -11.59 -3.54 5.77
CA VAL A 277 -11.70 -4.50 6.86
C VAL A 277 -12.89 -5.44 6.63
N GLY A 278 -12.61 -6.71 6.39
CA GLY A 278 -13.60 -7.78 6.37
C GLY A 278 -13.68 -8.51 7.70
N ASP A 279 -12.54 -8.83 8.31
CA ASP A 279 -12.43 -9.35 9.68
C ASP A 279 -11.22 -8.73 10.37
N GLY A 280 -11.47 -7.96 11.42
CA GLY A 280 -10.43 -7.24 12.14
C GLY A 280 -10.97 -6.06 12.93
N TRP A 281 -10.11 -5.13 13.24
CA TRP A 281 -10.41 -4.01 14.13
C TRP A 281 -9.95 -2.69 13.53
N THR A 282 -10.76 -1.66 13.72
CA THR A 282 -10.38 -0.27 13.46
C THR A 282 -10.02 0.43 14.78
N VAL A 283 -9.05 1.31 14.76
CA VAL A 283 -8.62 2.08 15.93
C VAL A 283 -8.87 3.56 15.72
N GLU A 284 -9.29 4.24 16.78
CA GLU A 284 -9.48 5.67 16.78
C GLU A 284 -8.15 6.42 16.96
N GLY A 285 -8.17 7.73 16.76
CA GLY A 285 -7.01 8.57 16.91
C GLY A 285 -7.36 10.04 16.86
N GLN A 286 -6.37 10.87 16.63
CA GLN A 286 -6.54 12.32 16.62
C GLN A 286 -5.99 12.93 15.32
N PRO A 287 -6.58 14.03 14.86
CA PRO A 287 -6.09 14.73 13.67
C PRO A 287 -4.64 15.22 13.86
N TRP A 288 -3.83 15.08 12.82
CA TRP A 288 -2.49 15.62 12.73
C TRP A 288 -2.37 16.48 11.46
N TRP A 289 -1.95 17.74 11.62
CA TRP A 289 -1.84 18.65 10.48
C TRP A 289 -0.57 18.40 9.69
N ASP A 290 -0.70 17.98 8.43
CA ASP A 290 0.43 17.94 7.50
C ASP A 290 0.60 19.30 6.81
N ALA A 291 1.59 20.05 7.27
CA ALA A 291 1.89 21.36 6.72
C ALA A 291 2.40 21.30 5.26
N ALA A 292 3.00 20.18 4.85
CA ALA A 292 3.50 20.01 3.48
C ALA A 292 2.34 19.79 2.50
N GLN A 293 1.36 18.99 2.87
CA GLN A 293 0.17 18.70 2.05
C GLN A 293 -0.99 19.67 2.33
N LYS A 294 -0.88 20.51 3.39
CA LYS A 294 -1.94 21.46 3.83
C LYS A 294 -3.27 20.77 4.03
N SER A 295 -3.24 19.62 4.68
CA SER A 295 -4.38 18.77 4.95
C SER A 295 -4.14 17.92 6.19
N TRP A 296 -5.14 17.14 6.62
CA TRP A 296 -5.05 16.37 7.84
C TRP A 296 -4.70 14.91 7.56
N PHE A 297 -3.75 14.41 8.31
CA PHE A 297 -3.56 13.02 8.67
C PHE A 297 -4.21 12.72 10.03
N PHE A 298 -3.97 11.53 10.50
CA PHE A 298 -4.57 10.98 11.71
C PHE A 298 -3.52 10.16 12.48
N THR A 299 -3.24 10.53 13.71
CA THR A 299 -2.34 9.75 14.58
C THR A 299 -3.17 8.72 15.34
N PRO A 300 -2.97 7.40 15.13
CA PRO A 300 -3.73 6.37 15.83
C PRO A 300 -3.42 6.37 17.32
N ASN A 301 -4.43 6.14 18.16
CA ASN A 301 -4.29 6.08 19.60
C ASN A 301 -3.62 4.78 20.05
N VAL A 302 -2.52 4.87 20.76
CA VAL A 302 -1.81 3.71 21.31
C VAL A 302 -2.70 2.82 22.19
N PRO A 303 -3.53 3.35 23.12
CA PRO A 303 -4.44 2.51 23.90
C PRO A 303 -5.44 1.71 23.05
N ASP A 304 -5.94 2.29 21.95
CA ASP A 304 -6.89 1.60 21.08
C ASP A 304 -6.22 0.49 20.29
N ILE A 305 -4.97 0.69 19.84
CA ILE A 305 -4.16 -0.37 19.22
C ILE A 305 -3.93 -1.51 20.22
N VAL A 306 -3.60 -1.21 21.48
CA VAL A 306 -3.43 -2.22 22.55
C VAL A 306 -4.70 -3.03 22.75
N ASN A 307 -5.87 -2.37 22.80
CA ASN A 307 -7.16 -3.04 22.95
C ASN A 307 -7.50 -3.92 21.74
N ALA A 308 -7.20 -3.46 20.53
CA ALA A 308 -7.36 -4.24 19.31
C ALA A 308 -6.43 -5.48 19.29
N LEU A 309 -5.17 -5.34 19.73
CA LEU A 309 -4.24 -6.46 19.87
C LEU A 309 -4.75 -7.50 20.89
N LYS A 310 -5.30 -7.06 22.04
CA LYS A 310 -5.94 -7.95 23.01
C LYS A 310 -7.16 -8.68 22.43
N SER A 311 -7.96 -7.99 21.63
CA SER A 311 -9.08 -8.60 20.93
C SER A 311 -8.62 -9.62 19.89
N ALA A 312 -7.56 -9.33 19.15
CA ALA A 312 -6.96 -10.25 18.19
C ALA A 312 -6.37 -11.50 18.88
N TYR A 313 -5.73 -11.33 20.03
CA TYR A 313 -5.18 -12.43 20.83
C TYR A 313 -6.27 -13.39 21.34
N ASN A 314 -7.43 -12.86 21.69
CA ASN A 314 -8.58 -13.65 22.17
C ASN A 314 -9.45 -14.23 21.02
N ALA A 315 -9.19 -13.82 19.77
CA ALA A 315 -9.91 -14.36 18.61
C ALA A 315 -9.43 -15.80 18.28
N PRO A 316 -10.27 -16.60 17.60
CA PRO A 316 -9.85 -17.93 17.14
C PRO A 316 -8.60 -17.85 16.27
N ARG A 317 -7.61 -18.71 16.54
CA ARG A 317 -6.41 -18.83 15.73
C ARG A 317 -6.71 -19.45 14.36
N GLY A 318 -5.85 -19.16 13.39
CA GLY A 318 -5.93 -19.66 12.02
C GLY A 318 -6.74 -18.79 11.07
N PRO A 319 -6.84 -19.19 9.79
CA PRO A 319 -7.41 -18.37 8.73
C PRO A 319 -8.89 -18.02 8.94
N SER A 320 -9.20 -16.73 8.89
CA SER A 320 -10.56 -16.21 8.97
C SER A 320 -11.28 -16.33 7.63
N LYS A 321 -12.45 -16.98 7.63
CA LYS A 321 -13.30 -17.10 6.44
C LYS A 321 -13.91 -15.76 6.02
N ASP A 322 -14.22 -14.90 6.97
CA ASP A 322 -14.83 -13.59 6.71
C ASP A 322 -13.81 -12.66 6.05
N ALA A 323 -12.56 -12.67 6.54
CA ALA A 323 -11.45 -11.97 5.90
C ALA A 323 -11.25 -12.39 4.44
N ILE A 324 -11.19 -13.72 4.19
CA ILE A 324 -11.03 -14.28 2.84
C ILE A 324 -12.19 -13.86 1.93
N THR A 325 -13.43 -14.02 2.41
CA THR A 325 -14.63 -13.68 1.65
C THR A 325 -14.66 -12.22 1.24
N HIS A 326 -14.28 -11.33 2.16
CA HIS A 326 -14.18 -9.89 1.87
C HIS A 326 -13.09 -9.61 0.81
N ALA A 327 -11.90 -10.18 0.99
CA ALA A 327 -10.77 -9.96 0.09
C ALA A 327 -11.01 -10.46 -1.34
N LEU A 328 -11.82 -11.53 -1.53
CA LEU A 328 -12.25 -12.00 -2.86
C LEU A 328 -12.98 -10.92 -3.68
N GLY A 329 -13.55 -9.92 -3.01
CA GLY A 329 -14.12 -8.73 -3.68
C GLY A 329 -13.09 -7.91 -4.46
N TYR A 330 -11.81 -8.06 -4.14
CA TYR A 330 -10.69 -7.34 -4.76
C TYR A 330 -9.81 -8.24 -5.66
N GLY A 331 -10.25 -9.45 -5.99
CA GLY A 331 -9.52 -10.33 -6.90
C GLY A 331 -9.31 -9.70 -8.29
N ALA A 332 -8.15 -9.94 -8.91
CA ALA A 332 -7.72 -9.26 -10.13
C ALA A 332 -8.75 -9.38 -11.27
N ASP A 333 -9.27 -10.56 -11.56
CA ASP A 333 -10.27 -10.79 -12.61
C ASP A 333 -11.56 -10.01 -12.35
N LYS A 334 -12.04 -10.01 -11.09
CA LYS A 334 -13.24 -9.28 -10.70
C LYS A 334 -13.07 -7.78 -10.86
N VAL A 335 -11.96 -7.23 -10.35
CA VAL A 335 -11.67 -5.79 -10.48
C VAL A 335 -11.50 -5.40 -11.95
N PHE A 336 -10.90 -6.26 -12.76
CA PHE A 336 -10.76 -6.00 -14.19
C PHE A 336 -12.14 -5.94 -14.88
N GLU A 337 -12.99 -6.94 -14.68
CA GLU A 337 -14.30 -7.02 -15.35
C GLU A 337 -15.29 -5.94 -14.86
N GLU A 338 -15.37 -5.72 -13.54
CA GLU A 338 -16.38 -4.84 -12.96
C GLU A 338 -15.98 -3.35 -12.96
N PHE A 339 -14.67 -3.03 -12.93
CA PHE A 339 -14.20 -1.65 -12.79
C PHE A 339 -13.30 -1.21 -13.95
N TRP A 340 -12.22 -1.93 -14.26
CA TRP A 340 -11.30 -1.49 -15.32
C TRP A 340 -11.93 -1.49 -16.70
N LYS A 341 -12.67 -2.52 -17.08
CA LYS A 341 -13.31 -2.61 -18.38
C LYS A 341 -14.26 -1.44 -18.67
N PRO A 342 -15.21 -1.10 -17.77
CA PRO A 342 -16.06 0.09 -17.95
C PRO A 342 -15.25 1.39 -17.96
N ALA A 343 -14.28 1.53 -17.04
CA ALA A 343 -13.45 2.73 -16.96
C ALA A 343 -12.65 2.96 -18.25
N MET A 344 -12.04 1.92 -18.82
CA MET A 344 -11.30 2.01 -20.08
C MET A 344 -12.21 2.35 -21.27
N LYS A 345 -13.44 1.87 -21.27
CA LYS A 345 -14.43 2.25 -22.28
C LYS A 345 -14.78 3.74 -22.20
N GLU A 346 -14.99 4.27 -21.00
CA GLU A 346 -15.25 5.69 -20.77
C GLU A 346 -14.03 6.56 -21.13
N LEU A 347 -12.83 6.18 -20.69
CA LEU A 347 -11.59 6.87 -21.01
C LEU A 347 -11.33 6.89 -22.54
N SER A 348 -11.60 5.79 -23.23
CA SER A 348 -11.45 5.72 -24.69
C SER A 348 -12.44 6.66 -25.40
N ALA A 349 -13.66 6.81 -24.91
CA ALA A 349 -14.63 7.75 -25.45
C ALA A 349 -14.21 9.21 -25.16
N TRP A 350 -13.76 9.48 -23.95
CA TRP A 350 -13.24 10.81 -23.54
C TRP A 350 -12.02 11.24 -24.36
N CYS A 351 -11.10 10.35 -24.66
CA CYS A 351 -9.92 10.68 -25.50
C CYS A 351 -10.29 11.10 -26.92
N ARG A 352 -11.47 10.74 -27.42
CA ARG A 352 -11.94 11.04 -28.78
C ARG A 352 -12.83 12.30 -28.85
N SER A 353 -13.26 12.83 -27.70
CA SER A 353 -14.06 14.05 -27.61
C SER A 353 -13.17 15.31 -27.57
#